data_af58357055703d738270b89c6dd7f796
#
_entry.id   af58357055703d738270b89c6dd7f796
#
_cell.length_a   1.000
_cell.length_b   1.000
_cell.length_c   1.000
_cell.angle_alpha   90.00
_cell.angle_beta   90.00
_cell.angle_gamma   90.00
#
_symmetry.space_group_name_H-M   'P 1'
#
loop_
_entity.id
_entity.type
_entity.pdbx_description
1 polymer ?
#
loop_
_entity_poly.entity_id
_entity_poly.type
_entity_poly.pdbx_seq_one_letter_code
_entity_poly.pdbx_strand_id
1 'polypeptide(L)'
;PPPTFFFQAYYAILDAQESRGLGDVYKRQHSTSSLVFSWRLICLSVGICAIIYMFNCGPGNMRVNMLKNSEEVIYHPDGIEKFITFSSWTLLVNVIYFASASLVQTLDYLEISSPHILSQIQVFTFCTGIAIAFLTAAIVRHIILPDEAKLGRKTDHMFLFHEQVMHNFAAIFLAIELIILRPNLIPEFAIFGLFLGIIYVVFAYLFAYFGGGYLAYSFIHPKPKIAPFLVIGLSLIHI
;
A
#
# COMPACT_ATOMS: atom_id res chain seq x y z
N PRO A 1 30.90 14.68 12.13
CA PRO A 1 29.53 14.75 12.56
C PRO A 1 28.92 13.34 12.53
N PRO A 2 28.18 12.91 13.56
CA PRO A 2 27.56 11.59 13.54
C PRO A 2 26.58 11.52 12.36
N PRO A 3 26.43 10.35 11.71
CA PRO A 3 25.48 10.19 10.62
C PRO A 3 24.08 10.51 11.12
N THR A 4 23.30 11.22 10.31
CA THR A 4 21.92 11.55 10.63
C THR A 4 21.11 10.28 10.84
N PHE A 5 20.08 10.32 11.67
CA PHE A 5 19.20 9.18 12.06
C PHE A 5 18.78 8.30 10.85
N PHE A 6 18.52 8.92 9.70
CA PHE A 6 18.21 8.19 8.46
C PHE A 6 19.38 7.34 7.92
N PHE A 7 20.60 7.84 8.04
CA PHE A 7 21.78 7.06 7.66
C PHE A 7 22.08 5.94 8.65
N GLN A 8 21.82 6.14 9.94
CA GLN A 8 21.96 5.08 10.94
C GLN A 8 20.94 3.95 10.72
N ALA A 9 19.68 4.28 10.39
CA ALA A 9 18.68 3.28 10.01
C ALA A 9 19.07 2.55 8.70
N TYR A 10 19.64 3.25 7.73
CA TYR A 10 20.15 2.67 6.49
C TYR A 10 21.35 1.73 6.75
N TYR A 11 22.31 2.14 7.57
CA TYR A 11 23.45 1.30 7.96
C TYR A 11 23.04 0.13 8.85
N ALA A 12 22.09 0.30 9.74
CA ALA A 12 21.53 -0.80 10.53
C ALA A 12 20.79 -1.82 9.65
N ILE A 13 20.14 -1.38 8.57
CA ILE A 13 19.54 -2.25 7.55
C ILE A 13 20.65 -2.98 6.77
N LEU A 14 21.75 -2.32 6.42
CA LEU A 14 22.90 -2.94 5.75
C LEU A 14 23.64 -3.91 6.67
N ASP A 15 23.91 -3.55 7.92
CA ASP A 15 24.55 -4.41 8.91
C ASP A 15 23.65 -5.61 9.30
N ALA A 16 22.35 -5.43 9.36
CA ALA A 16 21.40 -6.53 9.51
C ALA A 16 21.35 -7.43 8.24
N GLN A 17 21.70 -6.88 7.08
CA GLN A 17 21.89 -7.65 5.85
C GLN A 17 23.14 -8.52 5.89
N GLU A 18 24.24 -8.02 6.44
CA GLU A 18 25.49 -8.77 6.56
C GLU A 18 25.52 -9.75 7.76
N SER A 19 24.85 -9.42 8.86
CA SER A 19 24.85 -10.20 10.09
C SER A 19 23.56 -10.98 10.35
N ARG A 20 23.34 -12.11 9.67
CA ARG A 20 22.49 -13.25 10.07
C ARG A 20 21.00 -13.30 9.74
N GLY A 21 20.33 -12.26 9.23
CA GLY A 21 18.87 -12.34 9.01
C GLY A 21 18.46 -12.26 7.54
N LEU A 22 18.95 -11.27 6.81
CA LEU A 22 18.59 -11.07 5.41
C LEU A 22 19.29 -12.01 4.45
N GLY A 23 20.51 -12.47 4.76
CA GLY A 23 21.17 -13.51 3.97
C GLY A 23 20.38 -14.83 3.96
N ASP A 24 19.73 -15.19 5.07
CA ASP A 24 18.87 -16.38 5.14
C ASP A 24 17.48 -16.14 4.56
N VAL A 25 16.94 -14.93 4.67
CA VAL A 25 15.72 -14.53 3.96
C VAL A 25 15.98 -14.52 2.46
N TYR A 26 17.11 -13.99 2.03
CA TYR A 26 17.56 -14.01 0.64
C TYR A 26 17.76 -15.43 0.12
N LYS A 27 18.47 -16.29 0.86
CA LYS A 27 18.68 -17.70 0.47
C LYS A 27 17.38 -18.50 0.43
N ARG A 28 16.43 -18.24 1.31
CA ARG A 28 15.10 -18.88 1.27
C ARG A 28 14.22 -18.34 0.15
N GLN A 29 14.37 -17.07 -0.24
CA GLN A 29 13.75 -16.52 -1.44
C GLN A 29 14.28 -17.19 -2.71
N HIS A 30 15.53 -17.61 -2.71
CA HIS A 30 16.15 -18.37 -3.81
C HIS A 30 15.73 -19.85 -3.89
N SER A 31 15.09 -20.42 -2.88
CA SER A 31 14.47 -21.75 -2.96
C SER A 31 13.15 -21.67 -3.74
N THR A 32 13.26 -21.38 -5.00
CA THR A 32 12.15 -21.04 -5.87
C THR A 32 11.50 -22.26 -6.45
N SER A 33 10.46 -22.68 -5.79
CA SER A 33 9.47 -23.56 -6.41
C SER A 33 8.81 -22.81 -7.58
N SER A 34 8.68 -23.46 -8.73
CA SER A 34 7.90 -22.96 -9.88
C SER A 34 6.49 -22.51 -9.47
N LEU A 35 5.96 -23.08 -8.41
CA LEU A 35 4.68 -22.73 -7.80
C LEU A 35 4.69 -21.30 -7.22
N VAL A 36 5.75 -20.89 -6.53
CA VAL A 36 5.88 -19.53 -5.99
C VAL A 36 5.99 -18.51 -7.13
N PHE A 37 6.72 -18.84 -8.17
CA PHE A 37 6.81 -18.00 -9.36
C PHE A 37 5.46 -17.81 -10.03
N SER A 38 4.74 -18.91 -10.25
CA SER A 38 3.39 -18.87 -10.84
C SER A 38 2.43 -18.05 -9.97
N TRP A 39 2.49 -18.22 -8.65
CA TRP A 39 1.73 -17.42 -7.69
C TRP A 39 1.99 -15.92 -7.85
N ARG A 40 3.26 -15.50 -7.90
CA ARG A 40 3.65 -14.10 -8.08
C ARG A 40 3.17 -13.51 -9.40
N LEU A 41 3.27 -14.29 -10.50
CA LEU A 41 2.76 -13.87 -11.79
C LEU A 41 1.22 -13.73 -11.80
N ILE A 42 0.50 -14.61 -11.11
CA ILE A 42 -0.96 -14.49 -10.94
C ILE A 42 -1.30 -13.21 -10.19
N CYS A 43 -0.66 -12.96 -9.04
CA CYS A 43 -0.90 -11.75 -8.25
C CYS A 43 -0.57 -10.48 -9.04
N LEU A 44 0.54 -10.47 -9.77
CA LEU A 44 0.92 -9.36 -10.65
C LEU A 44 -0.13 -9.13 -11.74
N SER A 45 -0.57 -10.19 -12.40
CA SER A 45 -1.58 -10.11 -13.46
C SER A 45 -2.91 -9.58 -12.93
N VAL A 46 -3.36 -10.05 -11.76
CA VAL A 46 -4.58 -9.55 -11.11
C VAL A 46 -4.45 -8.06 -10.77
N GLY A 47 -3.29 -7.63 -10.24
CA GLY A 47 -3.03 -6.23 -9.92
C GLY A 47 -3.04 -5.33 -11.16
N ILE A 48 -2.37 -5.75 -12.24
CA ILE A 48 -2.37 -5.02 -13.52
C ILE A 48 -3.79 -4.95 -14.11
N CYS A 49 -4.51 -6.08 -14.13
CA CYS A 49 -5.90 -6.11 -14.60
C CYS A 49 -6.79 -5.17 -13.76
N ALA A 50 -6.57 -5.08 -12.45
CA ALA A 50 -7.31 -4.16 -11.59
C ALA A 50 -7.04 -2.70 -11.95
N ILE A 51 -5.78 -2.33 -12.22
CA ILE A 51 -5.43 -0.97 -12.68
C ILE A 51 -6.11 -0.67 -14.03
N ILE A 52 -5.99 -1.57 -14.99
CA ILE A 52 -6.62 -1.41 -16.31
C ILE A 52 -8.14 -1.29 -16.18
N TYR A 53 -8.77 -2.14 -15.37
CA TYR A 53 -10.20 -2.09 -15.13
C TYR A 53 -10.60 -0.76 -14.45
N MET A 54 -9.83 -0.30 -13.46
CA MET A 54 -10.07 0.96 -12.77
C MET A 54 -10.13 2.15 -13.75
N PHE A 55 -9.26 2.18 -14.75
CA PHE A 55 -9.28 3.23 -15.78
C PHE A 55 -10.44 3.11 -16.77
N ASN A 56 -10.97 1.91 -17.00
CA ASN A 56 -11.99 1.64 -18.02
C ASN A 56 -13.41 1.53 -17.48
N CYS A 57 -13.61 1.40 -16.17
CA CYS A 57 -14.94 1.19 -15.57
C CYS A 57 -15.78 2.48 -15.45
N GLY A 58 -15.35 3.59 -16.06
CA GLY A 58 -16.01 4.89 -15.96
C GLY A 58 -15.66 5.66 -14.68
N PRO A 59 -16.27 6.82 -14.46
CA PRO A 59 -16.01 7.64 -13.28
C PRO A 59 -16.27 6.90 -11.98
N GLY A 60 -15.44 7.15 -10.98
CA GLY A 60 -15.62 6.64 -9.63
C GLY A 60 -16.85 7.24 -8.94
N ASN A 61 -17.18 6.72 -7.78
CA ASN A 61 -18.21 7.30 -6.91
C ASN A 61 -17.66 7.30 -5.49
N MET A 62 -17.24 8.47 -5.03
CA MET A 62 -16.64 8.61 -3.71
C MET A 62 -17.18 9.85 -2.98
N ARG A 63 -17.21 9.75 -1.68
CA ARG A 63 -17.57 10.84 -0.80
C ARG A 63 -16.32 11.60 -0.40
N VAL A 64 -16.31 12.89 -0.62
CA VAL A 64 -15.18 13.77 -0.37
C VAL A 64 -15.57 14.93 0.54
N ASN A 65 -14.61 15.48 1.25
CA ASN A 65 -14.81 16.68 2.06
C ASN A 65 -14.12 17.87 1.40
N MET A 66 -14.93 18.89 1.07
CA MET A 66 -14.40 20.12 0.49
C MET A 66 -13.51 20.85 1.50
N LEU A 67 -12.31 21.23 1.08
CA LEU A 67 -11.30 21.82 1.96
C LEU A 67 -11.76 23.15 2.58
N LYS A 68 -12.52 23.97 1.84
CA LYS A 68 -12.93 25.33 2.25
C LYS A 68 -14.02 25.35 3.32
N ASN A 69 -15.10 24.59 3.10
CA ASN A 69 -16.31 24.65 3.91
C ASN A 69 -16.57 23.38 4.73
N SER A 70 -15.75 22.33 4.54
CA SER A 70 -15.95 20.98 5.12
C SER A 70 -17.27 20.33 4.70
N GLU A 71 -17.87 20.79 3.62
CA GLU A 71 -19.08 20.20 3.08
C GLU A 71 -18.74 18.85 2.48
N GLU A 72 -19.59 17.88 2.75
CA GLU A 72 -19.49 16.55 2.20
C GLU A 72 -20.23 16.48 0.87
N VAL A 73 -19.52 16.11 -0.18
CA VAL A 73 -20.05 16.06 -1.55
C VAL A 73 -19.73 14.70 -2.16
N ILE A 74 -20.64 14.19 -2.98
CA ILE A 74 -20.35 13.03 -3.83
C ILE A 74 -19.54 13.52 -5.03
N TYR A 75 -18.39 12.95 -5.22
CA TYR A 75 -17.48 13.27 -6.31
C TYR A 75 -17.24 12.04 -7.20
N HIS A 76 -17.00 12.29 -8.46
CA HIS A 76 -16.83 11.27 -9.47
C HIS A 76 -15.44 11.38 -10.12
N PRO A 77 -14.36 10.91 -9.43
CA PRO A 77 -13.01 10.98 -9.99
C PRO A 77 -12.91 10.13 -11.25
N ASP A 78 -12.24 10.68 -12.26
CA ASP A 78 -11.98 9.99 -13.51
C ASP A 78 -10.50 9.99 -13.88
N GLY A 79 -10.07 9.01 -14.68
CA GLY A 79 -8.70 8.87 -15.11
C GLY A 79 -7.72 8.83 -13.94
N ILE A 80 -6.71 9.70 -13.97
CA ILE A 80 -5.62 9.74 -12.99
C ILE A 80 -6.10 10.22 -11.60
N GLU A 81 -7.21 10.94 -11.50
CA GLU A 81 -7.77 11.37 -10.21
C GLU A 81 -8.16 10.19 -9.31
N LYS A 82 -8.39 9.00 -9.86
CA LYS A 82 -8.67 7.80 -9.07
C LYS A 82 -7.50 7.41 -8.15
N PHE A 83 -6.29 7.93 -8.40
CA PHE A 83 -5.14 7.77 -7.52
C PHE A 83 -5.12 8.75 -6.32
N ILE A 84 -6.14 9.56 -6.14
CA ILE A 84 -6.28 10.39 -4.94
C ILE A 84 -6.52 9.58 -3.66
N THR A 85 -7.02 8.35 -3.78
CA THR A 85 -7.29 7.47 -2.63
C THR A 85 -6.04 6.73 -2.18
N PHE A 86 -5.91 6.49 -0.88
CA PHE A 86 -4.83 5.68 -0.32
C PHE A 86 -4.90 4.22 -0.77
N SER A 87 -6.11 3.72 -1.02
CA SER A 87 -6.33 2.37 -1.54
C SER A 87 -5.67 2.15 -2.91
N SER A 88 -5.72 3.16 -3.78
CA SER A 88 -5.05 3.09 -5.09
C SER A 88 -3.53 3.04 -4.94
N TRP A 89 -2.97 3.70 -3.93
CA TRP A 89 -1.54 3.58 -3.59
C TRP A 89 -1.20 2.18 -3.08
N THR A 90 -2.09 1.58 -2.28
CA THR A 90 -1.96 0.19 -1.85
C THR A 90 -1.90 -0.76 -3.04
N LEU A 91 -2.78 -0.59 -4.03
CA LEU A 91 -2.76 -1.36 -5.27
C LEU A 91 -1.44 -1.20 -6.03
N LEU A 92 -0.96 0.05 -6.17
CA LEU A 92 0.29 0.34 -6.87
C LEU A 92 1.50 -0.30 -6.18
N VAL A 93 1.62 -0.18 -4.85
CA VAL A 93 2.70 -0.80 -4.07
C VAL A 93 2.69 -2.32 -4.21
N ASN A 94 1.51 -2.94 -4.20
CA ASN A 94 1.37 -4.38 -4.44
C ASN A 94 1.86 -4.79 -5.84
N VAL A 95 1.48 -4.06 -6.88
CA VAL A 95 1.93 -4.33 -8.25
C VAL A 95 3.45 -4.19 -8.36
N ILE A 96 4.04 -3.15 -7.77
CA ILE A 96 5.50 -2.95 -7.76
C ILE A 96 6.18 -4.10 -7.03
N TYR A 97 5.62 -4.56 -5.88
CA TYR A 97 6.17 -5.69 -5.15
C TYR A 97 6.19 -6.96 -6.02
N PHE A 98 5.04 -7.38 -6.55
CA PHE A 98 4.97 -8.62 -7.32
C PHE A 98 5.75 -8.53 -8.63
N ALA A 99 5.85 -7.36 -9.25
CA ALA A 99 6.70 -7.13 -10.43
C ALA A 99 8.18 -7.30 -10.09
N SER A 100 8.65 -6.63 -9.02
CA SER A 100 10.05 -6.73 -8.59
C SER A 100 10.40 -8.16 -8.13
N ALA A 101 9.52 -8.81 -7.37
CA ALA A 101 9.72 -10.18 -6.90
C ALA A 101 9.75 -11.19 -8.06
N SER A 102 8.88 -11.04 -9.05
CA SER A 102 8.89 -11.88 -10.25
C SER A 102 10.13 -11.64 -11.10
N LEU A 103 10.56 -10.38 -11.21
CA LEU A 103 11.78 -10.04 -11.98
C LEU A 103 13.04 -10.59 -11.32
N VAL A 104 13.20 -10.41 -10.00
CA VAL A 104 14.33 -11.01 -9.26
C VAL A 104 14.38 -12.51 -9.49
N GLN A 105 13.24 -13.18 -9.35
CA GLN A 105 13.15 -14.62 -9.54
C GLN A 105 13.46 -15.06 -10.98
N THR A 106 13.04 -14.27 -11.98
CA THR A 106 13.39 -14.53 -13.39
C THR A 106 14.89 -14.41 -13.63
N LEU A 107 15.53 -13.36 -13.06
CA LEU A 107 16.96 -13.18 -13.18
C LEU A 107 17.73 -14.36 -12.55
N ASP A 108 17.27 -14.84 -11.40
CA ASP A 108 17.84 -16.01 -10.74
C ASP A 108 17.72 -17.28 -11.62
N TYR A 109 16.58 -17.49 -12.27
CA TYR A 109 16.43 -18.62 -13.21
C TYR A 109 17.38 -18.53 -14.42
N LEU A 110 17.73 -17.32 -14.82
CA LEU A 110 18.66 -17.06 -15.91
C LEU A 110 20.12 -17.03 -15.45
N GLU A 111 20.39 -17.29 -14.17
CA GLU A 111 21.72 -17.19 -13.54
C GLU A 111 22.36 -15.80 -13.68
N ILE A 112 21.52 -14.76 -13.81
CA ILE A 112 21.95 -13.37 -13.89
C ILE A 112 21.84 -12.75 -12.49
N SER A 113 22.93 -12.14 -12.01
CA SER A 113 22.89 -11.42 -10.72
C SER A 113 21.89 -10.27 -10.76
N SER A 114 20.92 -10.29 -9.83
CA SER A 114 19.94 -9.21 -9.73
C SER A 114 20.61 -7.91 -9.25
N PRO A 115 20.25 -6.74 -9.82
CA PRO A 115 20.73 -5.45 -9.32
C PRO A 115 20.30 -5.25 -7.87
N HIS A 116 21.22 -4.78 -7.02
CA HIS A 116 20.96 -4.54 -5.60
C HIS A 116 19.73 -3.63 -5.35
N ILE A 117 19.55 -2.61 -6.19
CA ILE A 117 18.40 -1.70 -6.11
C ILE A 117 17.06 -2.43 -6.29
N LEU A 118 16.99 -3.45 -7.14
CA LEU A 118 15.76 -4.22 -7.37
C LEU A 118 15.36 -5.01 -6.12
N SER A 119 16.33 -5.57 -5.44
CA SER A 119 16.12 -6.27 -4.17
C SER A 119 15.68 -5.32 -3.06
N GLN A 120 16.24 -4.12 -3.02
CA GLN A 120 15.82 -3.08 -2.07
C GLN A 120 14.36 -2.65 -2.34
N ILE A 121 13.99 -2.46 -3.61
CA ILE A 121 12.60 -2.15 -3.99
C ILE A 121 11.66 -3.28 -3.54
N GLN A 122 12.03 -4.53 -3.76
CA GLN A 122 11.24 -5.68 -3.34
C GLN A 122 11.00 -5.70 -1.83
N VAL A 123 12.06 -5.56 -1.01
CA VAL A 123 11.95 -5.56 0.46
C VAL A 123 11.13 -4.37 0.94
N PHE A 124 11.43 -3.17 0.44
CA PHE A 124 10.71 -1.95 0.80
C PHE A 124 9.22 -2.07 0.48
N THR A 125 8.87 -2.48 -0.74
CA THR A 125 7.47 -2.58 -1.18
C THR A 125 6.74 -3.74 -0.49
N PHE A 126 7.43 -4.83 -0.11
CA PHE A 126 6.85 -5.90 0.69
C PHE A 126 6.45 -5.41 2.09
N CYS A 127 7.39 -4.82 2.83
CA CYS A 127 7.14 -4.35 4.19
C CYS A 127 6.09 -3.23 4.22
N THR A 128 6.20 -2.27 3.31
CA THR A 128 5.21 -1.19 3.15
C THR A 128 3.85 -1.77 2.75
N GLY A 129 3.85 -2.66 1.75
CA GLY A 129 2.64 -3.27 1.20
C GLY A 129 1.84 -4.03 2.24
N ILE A 130 2.49 -4.84 3.09
CA ILE A 130 1.82 -5.55 4.20
C ILE A 130 1.12 -4.53 5.11
N ALA A 131 1.87 -3.53 5.60
CA ALA A 131 1.33 -2.55 6.54
C ALA A 131 0.10 -1.84 5.95
N ILE A 132 0.21 -1.28 4.74
CA ILE A 132 -0.87 -0.48 4.14
C ILE A 132 -2.04 -1.33 3.64
N ALA A 133 -1.81 -2.57 3.17
CA ALA A 133 -2.88 -3.43 2.68
C ALA A 133 -3.80 -3.89 3.82
N PHE A 134 -3.24 -4.30 4.95
CA PHE A 134 -4.04 -4.65 6.13
C PHE A 134 -4.75 -3.43 6.72
N LEU A 135 -4.10 -2.26 6.75
CA LEU A 135 -4.75 -1.03 7.18
C LEU A 135 -5.93 -0.69 6.28
N THR A 136 -5.73 -0.70 4.97
CA THR A 136 -6.78 -0.38 4.00
C THR A 136 -7.96 -1.34 4.15
N ALA A 137 -7.71 -2.64 4.24
CA ALA A 137 -8.74 -3.64 4.46
C ALA A 137 -9.51 -3.41 5.78
N ALA A 138 -8.80 -3.11 6.87
CA ALA A 138 -9.40 -2.84 8.17
C ALA A 138 -10.26 -1.56 8.16
N ILE A 139 -9.77 -0.47 7.59
CA ILE A 139 -10.50 0.81 7.48
C ILE A 139 -11.77 0.63 6.67
N VAL A 140 -11.68 0.01 5.49
CA VAL A 140 -12.84 -0.20 4.64
C VAL A 140 -13.88 -1.06 5.35
N ARG A 141 -13.47 -2.19 5.95
CA ARG A 141 -14.38 -3.14 6.56
C ARG A 141 -15.02 -2.62 7.86
N HIS A 142 -14.25 -1.91 8.69
CA HIS A 142 -14.70 -1.56 10.05
C HIS A 142 -15.10 -0.09 10.21
N ILE A 143 -14.72 0.78 9.28
CA ILE A 143 -15.06 2.20 9.34
C ILE A 143 -15.96 2.58 8.16
N ILE A 144 -15.51 2.42 6.91
CA ILE A 144 -16.22 2.95 5.75
C ILE A 144 -17.54 2.21 5.50
N LEU A 145 -17.51 0.88 5.37
CA LEU A 145 -18.72 0.10 5.08
C LEU A 145 -19.81 0.22 6.16
N PRO A 146 -19.49 0.15 7.47
CA PRO A 146 -20.48 0.35 8.52
C PRO A 146 -21.06 1.76 8.52
N ASP A 147 -20.27 2.79 8.22
CA ASP A 147 -20.72 4.17 8.19
C ASP A 147 -21.65 4.41 6.99
N GLU A 148 -21.32 3.93 5.81
CA GLU A 148 -22.21 3.97 4.64
C GLU A 148 -23.52 3.21 4.91
N ALA A 149 -23.48 2.06 5.56
CA ALA A 149 -24.67 1.28 5.91
C ALA A 149 -25.58 2.01 6.89
N LYS A 150 -25.02 2.68 7.93
CA LYS A 150 -25.80 3.53 8.86
C LYS A 150 -26.52 4.66 8.17
N LEU A 151 -25.94 5.20 7.10
CA LEU A 151 -26.52 6.28 6.31
C LEU A 151 -27.49 5.78 5.24
N GLY A 152 -27.76 4.46 5.17
CA GLY A 152 -28.66 3.84 4.19
C GLY A 152 -28.17 3.96 2.74
N ARG A 153 -26.86 4.10 2.54
CA ARG A 153 -26.29 4.32 1.21
C ARG A 153 -25.95 2.99 0.53
N LYS A 154 -26.05 2.97 -0.79
CA LYS A 154 -25.64 1.81 -1.59
C LYS A 154 -24.13 1.71 -1.66
N THR A 155 -23.61 0.52 -1.39
CA THR A 155 -22.17 0.22 -1.39
C THR A 155 -21.76 -0.63 -2.58
N ASP A 156 -22.59 -0.77 -3.61
CA ASP A 156 -22.35 -1.64 -4.76
C ASP A 156 -21.04 -1.33 -5.48
N HIS A 157 -20.64 -0.04 -5.53
CA HIS A 157 -19.38 0.38 -6.11
C HIS A 157 -18.15 -0.22 -5.40
N MET A 158 -18.25 -0.49 -4.09
CA MET A 158 -17.16 -1.12 -3.32
C MET A 158 -16.92 -2.61 -3.69
N PHE A 159 -17.85 -3.21 -4.43
CA PHE A 159 -17.74 -4.59 -4.90
C PHE A 159 -17.20 -4.70 -6.34
N LEU A 160 -16.87 -3.59 -6.98
CA LEU A 160 -16.19 -3.60 -8.27
C LEU A 160 -14.84 -4.31 -8.16
N PHE A 161 -14.40 -4.91 -9.27
CA PHE A 161 -13.21 -5.75 -9.28
C PHE A 161 -11.97 -5.05 -8.71
N HIS A 162 -11.65 -3.84 -9.18
CA HIS A 162 -10.48 -3.09 -8.69
C HIS A 162 -10.60 -2.71 -7.22
N GLU A 163 -11.81 -2.38 -6.73
CA GLU A 163 -12.06 -2.10 -5.30
C GLU A 163 -11.79 -3.34 -4.44
N GLN A 164 -12.24 -4.51 -4.90
CA GLN A 164 -11.97 -5.76 -4.18
C GLN A 164 -10.49 -6.11 -4.17
N VAL A 165 -9.77 -5.85 -5.27
CA VAL A 165 -8.32 -6.09 -5.33
C VAL A 165 -7.59 -5.18 -4.36
N MET A 166 -7.87 -3.88 -4.34
CA MET A 166 -7.14 -2.94 -3.48
C MET A 166 -7.55 -3.02 -1.99
N HIS A 167 -8.77 -3.46 -1.68
CA HIS A 167 -9.27 -3.48 -0.30
C HIS A 167 -9.15 -4.85 0.39
N ASN A 168 -9.18 -5.95 -0.35
CA ASN A 168 -9.19 -7.30 0.21
C ASN A 168 -8.06 -8.17 -0.34
N PHE A 169 -7.96 -8.31 -1.67
CA PHE A 169 -7.02 -9.26 -2.28
C PHE A 169 -5.57 -8.86 -2.09
N ALA A 170 -5.26 -7.56 -2.07
CA ALA A 170 -3.92 -7.09 -1.76
C ALA A 170 -3.42 -7.62 -0.41
N ALA A 171 -4.24 -7.54 0.64
CA ALA A 171 -3.89 -8.06 1.96
C ALA A 171 -3.77 -9.59 1.95
N ILE A 172 -4.69 -10.30 1.27
CA ILE A 172 -4.66 -11.76 1.14
C ILE A 172 -3.41 -12.22 0.40
N PHE A 173 -3.07 -11.57 -0.72
CA PHE A 173 -1.89 -11.94 -1.51
C PHE A 173 -0.60 -11.80 -0.72
N LEU A 174 -0.44 -10.69 -0.01
CA LEU A 174 0.73 -10.47 0.84
C LEU A 174 0.74 -11.35 2.09
N ALA A 175 -0.41 -11.70 2.65
CA ALA A 175 -0.49 -12.68 3.74
C ALA A 175 -0.03 -14.07 3.28
N ILE A 176 -0.44 -14.50 2.10
CA ILE A 176 0.02 -15.77 1.52
C ILE A 176 1.53 -15.73 1.26
N GLU A 177 2.03 -14.63 0.69
CA GLU A 177 3.47 -14.44 0.45
C GLU A 177 4.25 -14.47 1.77
N LEU A 178 3.73 -13.83 2.84
CA LEU A 178 4.30 -13.86 4.18
C LEU A 178 4.39 -15.29 4.73
N ILE A 179 3.34 -16.10 4.55
CA ILE A 179 3.31 -17.50 5.00
C ILE A 179 4.33 -18.35 4.22
N ILE A 180 4.44 -18.11 2.92
CA ILE A 180 5.36 -18.85 2.04
C ILE A 180 6.82 -18.50 2.36
N LEU A 181 7.14 -17.21 2.41
CA LEU A 181 8.51 -16.72 2.57
C LEU A 181 9.01 -16.83 4.01
N ARG A 182 8.10 -16.69 4.98
CA ARG A 182 8.43 -16.61 6.42
C ARG A 182 9.63 -15.69 6.70
N PRO A 183 9.60 -14.44 6.20
CA PRO A 183 10.70 -13.51 6.40
C PRO A 183 10.84 -13.18 7.89
N ASN A 184 12.06 -12.89 8.30
CA ASN A 184 12.28 -12.35 9.64
C ASN A 184 11.90 -10.86 9.65
N LEU A 185 10.64 -10.58 10.00
CA LEU A 185 10.16 -9.21 10.11
C LEU A 185 10.63 -8.62 11.44
N ILE A 186 11.30 -7.49 11.35
CA ILE A 186 11.69 -6.70 12.52
C ILE A 186 10.77 -5.48 12.65
N PRO A 187 10.42 -5.05 13.88
CA PRO A 187 9.47 -3.95 14.11
C PRO A 187 9.84 -2.65 13.40
N GLU A 188 11.14 -2.42 13.20
CA GLU A 188 11.67 -1.24 12.51
C GLU A 188 11.16 -1.09 11.08
N PHE A 189 10.75 -2.18 10.44
CA PHE A 189 10.17 -2.12 9.07
C PHE A 189 8.79 -1.46 9.03
N ALA A 190 8.09 -1.36 10.17
CA ALA A 190 6.83 -0.62 10.26
C ALA A 190 6.98 0.87 9.92
N ILE A 191 8.20 1.43 10.08
CA ILE A 191 8.50 2.82 9.72
C ILE A 191 8.23 3.12 8.23
N PHE A 192 8.39 2.13 7.35
CA PHE A 192 8.13 2.33 5.92
C PHE A 192 6.65 2.56 5.63
N GLY A 193 5.74 1.85 6.32
CA GLY A 193 4.31 2.08 6.21
C GLY A 193 3.91 3.46 6.74
N LEU A 194 4.47 3.86 7.89
CA LEU A 194 4.26 5.18 8.47
C LEU A 194 4.78 6.29 7.53
N PHE A 195 5.96 6.12 6.97
CA PHE A 195 6.55 7.07 6.03
C PHE A 195 5.67 7.26 4.78
N LEU A 196 5.17 6.17 4.19
CA LEU A 196 4.24 6.26 3.06
C LEU A 196 2.93 6.95 3.46
N GLY A 197 2.41 6.68 4.65
CA GLY A 197 1.23 7.36 5.19
C GLY A 197 1.43 8.87 5.30
N ILE A 198 2.59 9.31 5.78
CA ILE A 198 2.94 10.74 5.86
C ILE A 198 3.02 11.34 4.45
N ILE A 199 3.70 10.69 3.51
CA ILE A 199 3.79 11.14 2.12
C ILE A 199 2.38 11.27 1.52
N TYR A 200 1.50 10.29 1.77
CA TYR A 200 0.13 10.35 1.29
C TYR A 200 -0.64 11.55 1.87
N VAL A 201 -0.54 11.81 3.17
CA VAL A 201 -1.19 12.96 3.80
C VAL A 201 -0.70 14.27 3.18
N VAL A 202 0.62 14.43 3.01
CA VAL A 202 1.20 15.60 2.34
C VAL A 202 0.66 15.73 0.91
N PHE A 203 0.65 14.65 0.15
CA PHE A 203 0.09 14.62 -1.20
C PHE A 203 -1.39 15.01 -1.22
N ALA A 204 -2.23 14.46 -0.33
CA ALA A 204 -3.64 14.77 -0.26
C ALA A 204 -3.91 16.25 0.02
N TYR A 205 -3.13 16.87 0.89
CA TYR A 205 -3.24 18.31 1.16
C TYR A 205 -2.74 19.16 -0.02
N LEU A 206 -1.64 18.80 -0.67
CA LEU A 206 -1.15 19.51 -1.85
C LEU A 206 -2.18 19.41 -2.98
N PHE A 207 -2.74 18.23 -3.23
CA PHE A 207 -3.81 18.05 -4.21
C PHE A 207 -5.04 18.90 -3.87
N ALA A 208 -5.50 18.86 -2.62
CA ALA A 208 -6.66 19.64 -2.20
C ALA A 208 -6.42 21.15 -2.32
N TYR A 209 -5.20 21.62 -2.08
CA TYR A 209 -4.86 23.05 -2.12
C TYR A 209 -4.66 23.57 -3.54
N PHE A 210 -3.95 22.82 -4.39
CA PHE A 210 -3.55 23.27 -5.71
C PHE A 210 -4.41 22.76 -6.87
N GLY A 211 -5.23 21.74 -6.66
CA GLY A 211 -5.97 21.07 -7.72
C GLY A 211 -7.44 20.81 -7.39
N GLY A 212 -7.72 19.73 -6.67
CA GLY A 212 -9.05 19.19 -6.52
C GLY A 212 -10.00 19.98 -5.59
N GLY A 213 -9.46 20.76 -4.65
CA GLY A 213 -10.25 21.50 -3.67
C GLY A 213 -10.91 20.62 -2.59
N TYR A 214 -10.62 19.31 -2.54
CA TYR A 214 -11.24 18.36 -1.63
C TYR A 214 -10.22 17.36 -1.06
N LEU A 215 -10.59 16.72 0.05
CA LEU A 215 -9.88 15.61 0.67
C LEU A 215 -10.69 14.33 0.53
N ALA A 216 -10.04 13.25 0.13
CA ALA A 216 -10.67 11.95 -0.10
C ALA A 216 -11.26 11.32 1.18
N TYR A 217 -10.74 11.68 2.34
CA TYR A 217 -11.18 11.11 3.62
C TYR A 217 -11.48 12.21 4.63
N SER A 218 -12.64 12.09 5.29
CA SER A 218 -13.10 13.04 6.31
C SER A 218 -12.17 13.11 7.53
N PHE A 219 -11.54 11.98 7.89
CA PHE A 219 -10.68 11.90 9.08
C PHE A 219 -9.33 12.63 8.92
N ILE A 220 -8.92 12.97 7.70
CA ILE A 220 -7.74 13.82 7.46
C ILE A 220 -8.09 15.31 7.35
N HIS A 221 -9.38 15.68 7.40
CA HIS A 221 -9.78 17.07 7.31
C HIS A 221 -9.43 17.84 8.61
N PRO A 222 -8.85 19.06 8.53
CA PRO A 222 -8.33 19.76 9.71
C PRO A 222 -9.39 20.26 10.69
N LYS A 223 -10.63 20.43 10.27
CA LYS A 223 -11.71 20.99 11.12
C LYS A 223 -12.21 20.06 12.24
N PRO A 224 -12.39 18.74 12.07
CA PRO A 224 -12.70 17.90 13.21
C PRO A 224 -11.50 17.88 14.17
N LYS A 225 -11.69 18.36 15.41
CA LYS A 225 -10.64 18.36 16.44
C LYS A 225 -10.04 16.97 16.72
N ILE A 226 -10.76 15.91 16.33
CA ILE A 226 -10.36 14.52 16.51
C ILE A 226 -9.47 13.98 15.38
N ALA A 227 -9.41 14.67 14.23
CA ALA A 227 -8.67 14.20 13.05
C ALA A 227 -7.19 13.88 13.32
N PRO A 228 -6.41 14.73 14.01
CA PRO A 228 -5.02 14.41 14.33
C PRO A 228 -4.88 13.14 15.16
N PHE A 229 -5.79 12.94 16.13
CA PHE A 229 -5.80 11.74 16.98
C PHE A 229 -6.18 10.47 16.20
N LEU A 230 -7.08 10.57 15.22
CA LEU A 230 -7.41 9.46 14.34
C LEU A 230 -6.23 9.07 13.44
N VAL A 231 -5.53 10.06 12.87
CA VAL A 231 -4.33 9.81 12.05
C VAL A 231 -3.23 9.16 12.88
N ILE A 232 -2.96 9.68 14.09
CA ILE A 232 -1.99 9.09 15.02
C ILE A 232 -2.43 7.70 15.46
N GLY A 233 -3.69 7.52 15.84
CA GLY A 233 -4.25 6.23 16.26
C GLY A 233 -4.14 5.17 15.16
N LEU A 234 -4.48 5.52 13.92
CA LEU A 234 -4.33 4.63 12.77
C LEU A 234 -2.86 4.30 12.50
N SER A 235 -1.95 5.23 12.74
CA SER A 235 -0.50 4.98 12.60
C SER A 235 0.03 4.06 13.70
N LEU A 236 -0.52 4.12 14.92
CA LEU A 236 -0.10 3.28 16.06
C LEU A 236 -0.64 1.84 15.98
N ILE A 237 -1.72 1.57 15.25
CA ILE A 237 -2.24 0.20 15.02
C ILE A 237 -1.23 -0.65 14.22
N HIS A 238 -0.21 -0.04 13.63
CA HIS A 238 0.81 -0.71 12.81
C HIS A 238 2.12 -1.02 13.53
N ILE A 239 2.28 -0.56 14.76
CA ILE A 239 3.43 -0.85 15.62
C ILE A 239 3.13 -2.05 16.50
#